data_3e22ac792ab5a82ea7d27fa64b9aeac8
#
_entry.id   3e22ac792ab5a82ea7d27fa64b9aeac8
#
_cell.length_a   1.000
_cell.length_b   1.000
_cell.length_c   1.000
_cell.angle_alpha   90.00
_cell.angle_beta   90.00
_cell.angle_gamma   90.00
#
_symmetry.space_group_name_H-M   'P 1'
#
loop_
_entity.id
_entity.type
_entity.pdbx_description
1 polymer ?
#
loop_
_entity_poly.entity_id
_entity_poly.type
_entity_poly.pdbx_seq_one_letter_code
_entity_poly.pdbx_strand_id
1 'polypeptide(L)'
;MAMFGRLTLDKMGYSMPVDAPAYQAPPYHYRNAQAISIKFETDAEAALEALPAPLELIEPATANLSFYWYPFTTFGPYHEAILRLYARHAGERLTYIHQIFVDTEPPMLAGREIWGFPKKMATIGFQRERDMICGTLERPSGVRLATMIVRPEQPIANLPSSGPTTGLRIIPSAEPGATRPALAELVAADTEHAIREAWEGTGSVSFPDRSALDPVDRFPVRRVIKATYMEYDIKLPAGRVIARL
;
A
#
# COMPACT_ATOMS: atom_id res chain seq x y z
N MET A 1 45.19 25.15 4.38
CA MET A 1 43.83 25.61 4.72
C MET A 1 42.87 24.45 4.57
N ALA A 2 41.95 24.27 5.50
CA ALA A 2 40.89 23.26 5.35
C ALA A 2 39.89 23.74 4.26
N MET A 3 39.52 22.83 3.35
CA MET A 3 38.47 23.10 2.34
C MET A 3 37.16 22.44 2.84
N PHE A 4 36.15 23.23 3.11
CA PHE A 4 34.86 22.78 3.58
C PHE A 4 33.88 22.53 2.41
N GLY A 5 32.93 21.60 2.62
CA GLY A 5 31.86 21.35 1.68
C GLY A 5 30.98 22.60 1.43
N ARG A 6 30.33 22.67 0.26
CA ARG A 6 29.54 23.82 -0.17
C ARG A 6 28.06 23.50 -0.41
N LEU A 7 27.64 22.25 -0.11
CA LEU A 7 26.24 21.83 -0.25
C LEU A 7 25.44 22.31 0.98
N THR A 8 24.53 23.24 0.78
CA THR A 8 23.66 23.82 1.79
C THR A 8 22.21 23.35 1.59
N LEU A 9 21.36 23.43 2.61
CA LEU A 9 19.98 22.94 2.58
C LEU A 9 19.16 23.47 1.40
N ASP A 10 19.36 24.73 1.01
CA ASP A 10 18.70 25.37 -0.14
C ASP A 10 19.10 24.79 -1.50
N LYS A 11 20.18 24.02 -1.55
CA LYS A 11 20.69 23.34 -2.76
C LYS A 11 20.40 21.84 -2.76
N MET A 12 19.81 21.31 -1.70
CA MET A 12 19.45 19.89 -1.59
C MET A 12 18.12 19.60 -2.30
N GLY A 13 18.07 18.46 -2.98
CA GLY A 13 16.83 17.96 -3.56
C GLY A 13 15.89 17.38 -2.49
N TYR A 14 14.72 16.93 -2.94
CA TYR A 14 13.64 16.47 -2.06
C TYR A 14 13.96 15.17 -1.31
N SER A 15 14.78 14.32 -1.87
CA SER A 15 15.13 13.00 -1.30
C SER A 15 16.61 12.68 -1.47
N MET A 16 17.06 11.62 -0.84
CA MET A 16 18.44 11.11 -0.97
C MET A 16 18.63 10.33 -2.29
N PRO A 17 19.81 10.44 -2.93
CA PRO A 17 20.87 11.39 -2.70
C PRO A 17 20.43 12.83 -2.98
N VAL A 18 20.81 13.78 -2.14
CA VAL A 18 20.25 15.15 -2.20
C VAL A 18 20.66 15.96 -3.43
N ASP A 19 21.69 15.55 -4.14
CA ASP A 19 22.16 16.10 -5.42
C ASP A 19 21.61 15.35 -6.66
N ALA A 20 21.02 14.16 -6.47
CA ALA A 20 20.39 13.32 -7.49
C ALA A 20 19.20 12.53 -6.90
N PRO A 21 18.09 13.19 -6.52
CA PRO A 21 17.01 12.58 -5.77
C PRO A 21 16.44 11.31 -6.42
N ALA A 22 16.25 10.25 -5.63
CA ALA A 22 15.67 9.00 -6.08
C ALA A 22 14.19 9.14 -6.48
N TYR A 23 13.50 10.17 -5.99
CA TYR A 23 12.14 10.53 -6.36
C TYR A 23 11.91 12.02 -6.11
N GLN A 24 10.93 12.60 -6.81
CA GLN A 24 10.56 14.00 -6.72
C GLN A 24 9.51 14.24 -5.62
N ALA A 25 9.24 15.50 -5.29
CA ALA A 25 8.15 15.86 -4.39
C ALA A 25 6.78 15.49 -4.97
N PRO A 26 5.78 15.11 -4.12
CA PRO A 26 4.39 14.92 -4.54
C PRO A 26 3.78 16.25 -5.05
N PRO A 27 2.66 16.23 -5.82
CA PRO A 27 1.81 15.05 -6.05
C PRO A 27 2.30 14.12 -7.15
N TYR A 28 1.99 12.82 -7.00
CA TYR A 28 2.26 11.84 -8.04
C TYR A 28 0.99 11.55 -8.83
N HIS A 29 1.14 11.39 -10.14
CA HIS A 29 0.04 11.13 -11.06
C HIS A 29 0.14 9.72 -11.63
N TYR A 30 -1.01 9.07 -11.68
CA TYR A 30 -1.19 7.75 -12.26
C TYR A 30 -2.26 7.84 -13.35
N ARG A 31 -2.05 7.16 -14.47
CA ARG A 31 -3.02 7.11 -15.56
C ARG A 31 -3.27 5.66 -15.96
N ASN A 32 -4.54 5.37 -16.24
CA ASN A 32 -4.98 4.04 -16.65
C ASN A 32 -4.61 2.95 -15.64
N ALA A 33 -4.62 3.27 -14.35
CA ALA A 33 -4.38 2.30 -13.30
C ALA A 33 -5.45 1.20 -13.35
N GLN A 34 -5.02 -0.05 -13.25
CA GLN A 34 -5.89 -1.22 -13.17
C GLN A 34 -5.72 -1.88 -11.81
N ALA A 35 -6.82 -2.30 -11.20
CA ALA A 35 -6.79 -2.97 -9.91
C ALA A 35 -7.79 -4.12 -9.84
N ILE A 36 -7.37 -5.24 -9.25
CA ILE A 36 -8.26 -6.25 -8.70
C ILE A 36 -8.17 -6.22 -7.19
N SER A 37 -9.29 -6.43 -6.52
CA SER A 37 -9.38 -6.30 -5.07
C SER A 37 -10.38 -7.29 -4.49
N ILE A 38 -9.98 -7.96 -3.42
CA ILE A 38 -10.89 -8.80 -2.63
C ILE A 38 -10.91 -8.30 -1.19
N LYS A 39 -12.13 -7.90 -0.77
CA LYS A 39 -12.44 -7.61 0.63
C LYS A 39 -13.00 -8.88 1.28
N PHE A 40 -12.49 -9.22 2.46
CA PHE A 40 -12.88 -10.43 3.18
C PHE A 40 -12.95 -10.20 4.70
N GLU A 41 -13.80 -10.97 5.37
CA GLU A 41 -13.80 -11.07 6.83
C GLU A 41 -12.58 -11.86 7.29
N THR A 42 -12.00 -11.39 8.40
CA THR A 42 -10.82 -12.01 9.00
C THR A 42 -10.95 -12.17 10.50
N ASP A 43 -9.89 -12.62 11.14
CA ASP A 43 -9.82 -12.78 12.58
C ASP A 43 -9.59 -11.42 13.26
N ALA A 44 -10.42 -11.10 14.26
CA ALA A 44 -10.36 -9.81 14.97
C ALA A 44 -9.09 -9.67 15.83
N GLU A 45 -8.67 -10.73 16.51
CA GLU A 45 -7.45 -10.70 17.34
C GLU A 45 -6.21 -10.49 16.47
N ALA A 46 -6.11 -11.23 15.36
CA ALA A 46 -5.01 -11.05 14.40
C ALA A 46 -4.97 -9.63 13.81
N ALA A 47 -6.15 -9.02 13.59
CA ALA A 47 -6.26 -7.65 13.10
C ALA A 47 -5.86 -6.63 14.19
N LEU A 48 -6.30 -6.80 15.44
CA LEU A 48 -5.95 -5.93 16.57
C LEU A 48 -4.45 -5.94 16.87
N GLU A 49 -3.83 -7.12 16.88
CA GLU A 49 -2.37 -7.24 17.06
C GLU A 49 -1.54 -6.56 15.95
N ALA A 50 -2.14 -6.33 14.79
CA ALA A 50 -1.47 -5.71 13.65
C ALA A 50 -1.71 -4.20 13.56
N LEU A 51 -2.69 -3.66 14.28
CA LEU A 51 -3.02 -2.23 14.25
C LEU A 51 -2.17 -1.43 15.25
N PRO A 52 -1.58 -0.29 14.85
CA PRO A 52 -0.98 0.67 15.78
C PRO A 52 -2.01 1.19 16.81
N ALA A 53 -1.57 1.38 18.06
CA ALA A 53 -2.43 1.71 19.19
C ALA A 53 -3.43 2.89 19.03
N PRO A 54 -3.15 3.98 18.28
CA PRO A 54 -4.14 5.04 18.09
C PRO A 54 -5.28 4.67 17.13
N LEU A 55 -5.19 3.52 16.42
CA LEU A 55 -6.21 3.09 15.47
C LEU A 55 -7.20 2.14 16.13
N GLU A 56 -8.48 2.33 15.81
CA GLU A 56 -9.60 1.51 16.27
C GLU A 56 -10.01 0.56 15.14
N LEU A 57 -10.12 -0.74 15.43
CA LEU A 57 -10.63 -1.71 14.47
C LEU A 57 -12.11 -1.46 14.16
N ILE A 58 -12.48 -1.54 12.87
CA ILE A 58 -13.90 -1.51 12.48
C ILE A 58 -14.43 -2.94 12.48
N GLU A 59 -15.49 -3.17 13.25
CA GLU A 59 -16.18 -4.44 13.27
C GLU A 59 -17.33 -4.53 12.23
N PRO A 60 -17.53 -5.72 11.63
CA PRO A 60 -16.70 -6.91 11.76
C PRO A 60 -15.31 -6.70 11.16
N ALA A 61 -14.29 -7.37 11.74
CA ALA A 61 -12.91 -7.27 11.27
C ALA A 61 -12.81 -7.66 9.78
N THR A 62 -12.32 -6.73 8.97
CA THR A 62 -12.18 -6.95 7.54
C THR A 62 -10.81 -6.54 7.04
N ALA A 63 -10.27 -7.39 6.18
CA ALA A 63 -9.06 -7.10 5.41
C ALA A 63 -9.37 -6.96 3.92
N ASN A 64 -8.43 -6.38 3.20
CA ASN A 64 -8.49 -6.26 1.76
C ASN A 64 -7.11 -6.55 1.16
N LEU A 65 -7.04 -7.49 0.24
CA LEU A 65 -5.88 -7.64 -0.63
C LEU A 65 -6.22 -7.07 -1.99
N SER A 66 -5.30 -6.29 -2.56
CA SER A 66 -5.43 -5.73 -3.90
C SER A 66 -4.15 -5.91 -4.68
N PHE A 67 -4.28 -6.15 -5.98
CA PHE A 67 -3.18 -6.12 -6.94
C PHE A 67 -3.43 -5.00 -7.94
N TYR A 68 -2.36 -4.32 -8.32
CA TYR A 68 -2.41 -3.17 -9.21
C TYR A 68 -1.42 -3.33 -10.35
N TRP A 69 -1.83 -2.88 -11.53
CA TRP A 69 -0.96 -2.55 -12.63
C TRP A 69 -1.07 -1.05 -12.90
N TYR A 70 0.04 -0.36 -12.87
CA TYR A 70 0.17 1.04 -13.19
C TYR A 70 0.99 1.22 -14.49
N PRO A 71 0.35 1.29 -15.66
CA PRO A 71 1.05 1.43 -16.94
C PRO A 71 1.75 2.78 -17.10
N PHE A 72 1.26 3.80 -16.41
CA PHE A 72 1.89 5.12 -16.37
C PHE A 72 1.76 5.72 -14.97
N THR A 73 2.91 6.09 -14.41
CA THR A 73 3.00 6.96 -13.24
C THR A 73 4.18 7.91 -13.37
N THR A 74 4.21 8.96 -12.54
CA THR A 74 5.39 9.83 -12.43
C THR A 74 6.61 9.14 -11.79
N PHE A 75 6.50 7.88 -11.36
CA PHE A 75 7.61 7.00 -10.97
C PHE A 75 8.07 6.06 -12.11
N GLY A 76 7.37 6.05 -13.25
CA GLY A 76 7.44 4.99 -14.27
C GLY A 76 6.38 3.91 -14.04
N PRO A 77 6.27 2.91 -14.95
CA PRO A 77 5.31 1.81 -14.80
C PRO A 77 5.76 0.83 -13.72
N TYR A 78 4.79 0.28 -12.95
CA TYR A 78 5.09 -0.74 -11.94
C TYR A 78 3.85 -1.50 -11.49
N HIS A 79 4.06 -2.65 -10.84
CA HIS A 79 3.02 -3.43 -10.16
C HIS A 79 3.09 -3.21 -8.65
N GLU A 80 1.92 -3.35 -8.01
CA GLU A 80 1.81 -3.22 -6.56
C GLU A 80 0.84 -4.25 -5.99
N ALA A 81 1.14 -4.78 -4.81
CA ALA A 81 0.21 -5.60 -4.04
C ALA A 81 0.08 -5.02 -2.63
N ILE A 82 -1.17 -4.81 -2.16
CA ILE A 82 -1.44 -4.16 -0.88
C ILE A 82 -2.40 -5.00 -0.05
N LEU A 83 -1.98 -5.33 1.18
CA LEU A 83 -2.81 -5.91 2.23
C LEU A 83 -3.10 -4.84 3.28
N ARG A 84 -4.39 -4.54 3.49
CA ARG A 84 -4.84 -3.47 4.40
C ARG A 84 -5.98 -3.90 5.30
N LEU A 85 -6.09 -3.23 6.43
CA LEU A 85 -7.20 -3.32 7.38
C LEU A 85 -8.05 -2.06 7.32
N TYR A 86 -9.34 -2.20 7.67
CA TYR A 86 -10.24 -1.06 7.84
C TYR A 86 -10.27 -0.65 9.32
N ALA A 87 -10.02 0.63 9.57
CA ALA A 87 -9.88 1.17 10.91
C ALA A 87 -10.52 2.56 11.03
N ARG A 88 -10.48 3.13 12.24
CA ARG A 88 -10.83 4.51 12.51
C ARG A 88 -9.72 5.19 13.31
N HIS A 89 -9.65 6.50 13.19
CA HIS A 89 -8.86 7.36 14.07
C HIS A 89 -9.66 8.64 14.34
N ALA A 90 -9.88 8.97 15.61
CA ALA A 90 -10.67 10.14 16.03
C ALA A 90 -12.03 10.26 15.30
N GLY A 91 -12.73 9.13 15.09
CA GLY A 91 -14.01 9.05 14.39
C GLY A 91 -13.93 8.98 12.86
N GLU A 92 -12.80 9.34 12.25
CA GLU A 92 -12.59 9.25 10.81
C GLU A 92 -12.33 7.80 10.37
N ARG A 93 -13.03 7.33 9.34
CA ARG A 93 -12.76 6.02 8.71
C ARG A 93 -11.52 6.13 7.83
N LEU A 94 -10.65 5.12 7.92
CA LEU A 94 -9.45 5.02 7.11
C LEU A 94 -9.12 3.56 6.80
N THR A 95 -8.12 3.35 5.92
CA THR A 95 -7.50 2.06 5.73
C THR A 95 -6.05 2.10 6.20
N TYR A 96 -5.64 1.10 6.98
CA TYR A 96 -4.25 0.93 7.43
C TYR A 96 -3.54 -0.09 6.56
N ILE A 97 -2.40 0.29 5.97
CA ILE A 97 -1.57 -0.63 5.19
C ILE A 97 -0.71 -1.46 6.14
N HIS A 98 -1.01 -2.77 6.19
CA HIS A 98 -0.22 -3.74 6.97
C HIS A 98 0.96 -4.28 6.18
N GLN A 99 0.76 -4.66 4.91
CA GLN A 99 1.81 -5.12 4.00
C GLN A 99 1.61 -4.47 2.63
N ILE A 100 2.70 -4.11 1.98
CA ILE A 100 2.68 -3.59 0.62
C ILE A 100 3.97 -3.99 -0.11
N PHE A 101 3.82 -4.32 -1.38
CA PHE A 101 4.91 -4.79 -2.23
C PHE A 101 4.88 -4.07 -3.56
N VAL A 102 6.06 -3.81 -4.12
CA VAL A 102 6.25 -3.19 -5.44
C VAL A 102 7.39 -3.90 -6.18
N ASP A 103 7.46 -3.72 -7.48
CA ASP A 103 8.49 -4.32 -8.31
C ASP A 103 9.54 -3.31 -8.83
N THR A 104 9.45 -2.04 -8.42
CA THR A 104 10.41 -0.98 -8.77
C THR A 104 10.81 -0.12 -7.57
N GLU A 105 12.03 0.44 -7.64
CA GLU A 105 12.65 1.17 -6.54
C GLU A 105 12.00 2.53 -6.20
N PRO A 106 11.75 3.46 -7.16
CA PRO A 106 11.29 4.80 -6.83
C PRO A 106 10.00 4.85 -5.99
N PRO A 107 8.92 4.10 -6.33
CA PRO A 107 7.71 4.05 -5.51
C PRO A 107 7.93 3.36 -4.16
N MET A 108 8.94 2.46 -4.05
CA MET A 108 9.31 1.86 -2.75
C MET A 108 9.88 2.91 -1.81
N LEU A 109 10.89 3.65 -2.24
CA LEU A 109 11.55 4.67 -1.44
C LEU A 109 10.57 5.79 -1.05
N ALA A 110 9.89 6.39 -2.03
CA ALA A 110 8.89 7.43 -1.78
C ALA A 110 7.80 6.99 -0.80
N GLY A 111 7.27 5.78 -0.98
CA GLY A 111 6.22 5.22 -0.13
C GLY A 111 6.65 5.11 1.33
N ARG A 112 7.85 4.62 1.58
CA ARG A 112 8.41 4.46 2.92
C ARG A 112 8.75 5.79 3.58
N GLU A 113 9.38 6.70 2.82
CA GLU A 113 9.94 7.93 3.36
C GLU A 113 8.88 9.04 3.54
N ILE A 114 7.85 9.10 2.68
CA ILE A 114 6.82 10.16 2.74
C ILE A 114 5.64 9.74 3.62
N TRP A 115 5.06 8.54 3.38
CA TRP A 115 3.79 8.13 4.01
C TRP A 115 3.95 7.01 5.04
N GLY A 116 5.16 6.43 5.17
CA GLY A 116 5.35 5.27 6.04
C GLY A 116 4.67 4.00 5.54
N PHE A 117 4.38 3.90 4.23
CA PHE A 117 3.90 2.67 3.64
C PHE A 117 5.01 1.62 3.71
N PRO A 118 4.79 0.43 4.33
CA PRO A 118 5.86 -0.54 4.60
C PRO A 118 6.27 -1.33 3.36
N LYS A 119 6.62 -0.61 2.28
CA LYS A 119 6.93 -1.18 0.96
C LYS A 119 8.17 -2.05 0.99
N LYS A 120 8.08 -3.20 0.33
CA LYS A 120 9.17 -4.14 0.05
C LYS A 120 9.18 -4.50 -1.43
N MET A 121 10.36 -4.85 -1.95
CA MET A 121 10.47 -5.37 -3.32
C MET A 121 9.94 -6.79 -3.40
N ALA A 122 9.22 -7.11 -4.49
CA ALA A 122 8.69 -8.44 -4.76
C ALA A 122 8.52 -8.69 -6.26
N THR A 123 8.30 -9.94 -6.65
CA THR A 123 7.82 -10.29 -7.99
C THR A 123 6.29 -10.29 -7.94
N ILE A 124 5.66 -9.47 -8.78
CA ILE A 124 4.22 -9.28 -8.81
C ILE A 124 3.71 -9.52 -10.22
N GLY A 125 2.72 -10.41 -10.35
CA GLY A 125 2.01 -10.65 -11.60
C GLY A 125 0.64 -10.00 -11.59
N PHE A 126 0.24 -9.46 -12.74
CA PHE A 126 -1.10 -8.97 -13.01
C PHE A 126 -1.45 -9.37 -14.44
N GLN A 127 -2.26 -10.41 -14.59
CA GLN A 127 -2.54 -11.03 -15.89
C GLN A 127 -4.04 -11.11 -16.12
N ARG A 128 -4.46 -10.76 -17.33
CA ARG A 128 -5.83 -10.95 -17.79
C ARG A 128 -5.85 -12.18 -18.71
N GLU A 129 -6.63 -13.17 -18.35
CA GLU A 129 -6.77 -14.41 -19.09
C GLU A 129 -8.25 -14.77 -19.26
N ARG A 130 -8.72 -14.73 -20.50
CA ARG A 130 -10.14 -14.93 -20.85
C ARG A 130 -11.06 -13.93 -20.10
N ASP A 131 -11.95 -14.45 -19.25
CA ASP A 131 -12.91 -13.69 -18.43
C ASP A 131 -12.44 -13.45 -16.99
N MET A 132 -11.17 -13.76 -16.69
CA MET A 132 -10.55 -13.66 -15.36
C MET A 132 -9.35 -12.73 -15.36
N ILE A 133 -9.09 -12.15 -14.20
CA ILE A 133 -7.88 -11.38 -13.92
C ILE A 133 -7.20 -12.01 -12.72
N CYS A 134 -5.91 -12.34 -12.89
CA CYS A 134 -5.10 -13.02 -11.89
C CYS A 134 -4.00 -12.09 -11.36
N GLY A 135 -3.93 -11.97 -10.03
CA GLY A 135 -2.84 -11.32 -9.31
C GLY A 135 -1.99 -12.34 -8.59
N THR A 136 -0.66 -12.20 -8.65
CA THR A 136 0.28 -13.10 -7.95
C THR A 136 1.35 -12.31 -7.24
N LEU A 137 1.75 -12.76 -6.04
CA LEU A 137 2.81 -12.16 -5.24
C LEU A 137 3.83 -13.24 -4.86
N GLU A 138 5.10 -13.02 -5.18
CA GLU A 138 6.21 -13.90 -4.81
C GLU A 138 7.31 -13.11 -4.10
N ARG A 139 7.77 -13.66 -2.97
CA ARG A 139 8.90 -13.12 -2.24
C ARG A 139 9.55 -14.17 -1.32
N PRO A 140 10.82 -14.56 -1.55
CA PRO A 140 11.59 -14.25 -2.77
C PRO A 140 10.93 -14.84 -4.03
N SER A 141 11.46 -14.53 -5.21
CA SER A 141 10.97 -15.12 -6.47
C SER A 141 10.90 -16.64 -6.38
N GLY A 142 9.77 -17.22 -6.80
CA GLY A 142 9.47 -18.65 -6.70
C GLY A 142 8.76 -19.06 -5.40
N VAL A 143 8.68 -18.22 -4.37
CA VAL A 143 7.87 -18.46 -3.17
C VAL A 143 6.56 -17.69 -3.28
N ARG A 144 5.47 -18.39 -3.54
CA ARG A 144 4.15 -17.82 -3.82
C ARG A 144 3.41 -17.45 -2.53
N LEU A 145 3.50 -16.17 -2.13
CA LEU A 145 2.85 -15.67 -0.91
C LEU A 145 1.34 -15.47 -1.07
N ALA A 146 0.89 -15.04 -2.26
CA ALA A 146 -0.53 -14.86 -2.53
C ALA A 146 -0.88 -15.10 -4.00
N THR A 147 -2.07 -15.63 -4.23
CA THR A 147 -2.74 -15.69 -5.54
C THR A 147 -4.16 -15.18 -5.39
N MET A 148 -4.57 -14.28 -6.28
CA MET A 148 -5.92 -13.74 -6.36
C MET A 148 -6.47 -13.94 -7.76
N ILE A 149 -7.73 -14.35 -7.87
CA ILE A 149 -8.47 -14.44 -9.12
C ILE A 149 -9.76 -13.64 -8.94
N VAL A 150 -10.05 -12.76 -9.89
CA VAL A 150 -11.31 -12.01 -9.96
C VAL A 150 -11.92 -12.20 -11.34
N ARG A 151 -13.20 -12.52 -11.38
CA ARG A 151 -14.03 -12.56 -12.58
C ARG A 151 -15.03 -11.42 -12.50
N PRO A 152 -14.87 -10.33 -13.27
CA PRO A 152 -15.82 -9.23 -13.32
C PRO A 152 -17.13 -9.70 -13.98
N GLU A 153 -18.27 -9.36 -13.39
CA GLU A 153 -19.60 -9.82 -13.86
C GLU A 153 -20.59 -8.68 -14.06
N GLN A 154 -20.60 -7.70 -13.16
CA GLN A 154 -21.57 -6.61 -13.17
C GLN A 154 -20.89 -5.26 -12.92
N PRO A 155 -21.28 -4.19 -13.68
CA PRO A 155 -20.75 -2.86 -13.44
C PRO A 155 -21.24 -2.28 -12.11
N ILE A 156 -20.40 -1.51 -11.44
CA ILE A 156 -20.71 -0.78 -10.21
C ILE A 156 -20.88 0.69 -10.53
N ALA A 157 -22.07 1.25 -10.31
CA ALA A 157 -22.32 2.67 -10.53
C ALA A 157 -21.70 3.57 -9.46
N ASN A 158 -21.67 3.11 -8.19
CA ASN A 158 -21.16 3.89 -7.05
C ASN A 158 -20.23 3.03 -6.20
N LEU A 159 -18.99 3.47 -6.05
CA LEU A 159 -18.01 2.88 -5.13
C LEU A 159 -17.95 3.73 -3.85
N PRO A 160 -18.26 3.18 -2.69
CA PRO A 160 -18.12 3.91 -1.44
C PRO A 160 -16.63 4.19 -1.16
N SER A 161 -16.33 5.40 -0.68
CA SER A 161 -14.99 5.73 -0.23
C SER A 161 -14.58 4.84 0.95
N SER A 162 -13.35 4.36 0.92
CA SER A 162 -12.73 3.63 2.03
C SER A 162 -12.04 4.53 3.04
N GLY A 163 -12.09 5.85 2.82
CA GLY A 163 -11.31 6.83 3.58
C GLY A 163 -9.85 6.92 3.14
N PRO A 164 -9.05 7.77 3.78
CA PRO A 164 -7.64 7.91 3.48
C PRO A 164 -6.86 6.62 3.71
N THR A 165 -5.79 6.47 2.95
CA THR A 165 -4.83 5.38 3.13
C THR A 165 -3.77 5.79 4.14
N THR A 166 -3.56 4.98 5.18
CA THR A 166 -2.69 5.31 6.31
C THR A 166 -1.52 4.35 6.44
N GLY A 167 -0.34 4.90 6.68
CA GLY A 167 0.88 4.17 6.99
C GLY A 167 1.45 4.55 8.35
N LEU A 168 2.24 3.65 8.94
CA LEU A 168 3.06 3.93 10.12
C LEU A 168 4.49 4.24 9.68
N ARG A 169 4.84 5.53 9.70
CA ARG A 169 6.17 6.01 9.33
C ARG A 169 7.12 5.90 10.50
N ILE A 170 8.12 5.03 10.36
CA ILE A 170 9.16 4.82 11.38
C ILE A 170 10.51 5.05 10.73
N ILE A 171 11.31 5.94 11.30
CA ILE A 171 12.72 6.14 10.96
C ILE A 171 13.54 5.74 12.19
N PRO A 172 14.36 4.68 12.10
CA PRO A 172 15.24 4.28 13.18
C PRO A 172 16.22 5.40 13.55
N SER A 173 16.63 5.46 14.81
CA SER A 173 17.76 6.32 15.20
C SER A 173 19.07 5.74 14.68
N ALA A 174 19.94 6.60 14.20
CA ALA A 174 21.31 6.23 13.83
C ALA A 174 22.25 6.14 15.05
N GLU A 175 21.82 6.59 16.23
CA GLU A 175 22.65 6.62 17.44
C GLU A 175 22.72 5.24 18.09
N PRO A 176 23.93 4.73 18.43
CA PRO A 176 24.08 3.48 19.15
C PRO A 176 23.36 3.52 20.51
N GLY A 177 22.61 2.45 20.82
CA GLY A 177 21.89 2.32 22.09
C GLY A 177 20.57 3.12 22.19
N ALA A 178 20.14 3.79 21.13
CA ALA A 178 18.84 4.45 21.11
C ALA A 178 17.71 3.43 21.36
N THR A 179 16.84 3.73 22.32
CA THR A 179 15.68 2.88 22.68
C THR A 179 14.41 3.29 21.95
N ARG A 180 14.43 4.42 21.22
CA ARG A 180 13.31 4.94 20.45
C ARG A 180 13.74 5.24 19.01
N PRO A 181 12.85 5.13 18.03
CA PRO A 181 13.14 5.62 16.68
C PRO A 181 13.34 7.15 16.70
N ALA A 182 14.06 7.66 15.70
CA ALA A 182 14.18 9.11 15.48
C ALA A 182 12.82 9.73 15.10
N LEU A 183 11.95 8.96 14.47
CA LEU A 183 10.60 9.36 14.09
C LEU A 183 9.65 8.15 14.17
N ALA A 184 8.46 8.36 14.76
CA ALA A 184 7.35 7.41 14.71
C ALA A 184 6.03 8.18 14.62
N GLU A 185 5.32 8.07 13.49
CA GLU A 185 4.07 8.80 13.27
C GLU A 185 3.14 8.05 12.31
N LEU A 186 1.83 8.23 12.48
CA LEU A 186 0.83 7.79 11.52
C LEU A 186 0.60 8.89 10.50
N VAL A 187 0.68 8.52 9.22
CA VAL A 187 0.50 9.45 8.10
C VAL A 187 -0.64 8.97 7.23
N ALA A 188 -1.64 9.83 7.04
CA ALA A 188 -2.77 9.60 6.15
C ALA A 188 -2.53 10.29 4.80
N ALA A 189 -2.90 9.60 3.71
CA ALA A 189 -2.88 10.12 2.35
C ALA A 189 -4.32 10.17 1.82
N ASP A 190 -4.79 11.37 1.51
CA ASP A 190 -6.11 11.65 0.94
C ASP A 190 -6.02 11.56 -0.59
N THR A 191 -6.01 10.34 -1.11
CA THR A 191 -5.81 10.07 -2.54
C THR A 191 -7.05 10.41 -3.36
N GLU A 192 -6.88 11.20 -4.42
CA GLU A 192 -7.94 11.52 -5.37
C GLU A 192 -8.03 10.44 -6.46
N HIS A 193 -9.25 9.93 -6.70
CA HIS A 193 -9.50 8.89 -7.71
C HIS A 193 -10.52 9.40 -8.75
N ALA A 194 -10.18 9.27 -10.04
CA ALA A 194 -11.12 9.46 -11.14
C ALA A 194 -11.44 8.08 -11.74
N ILE A 195 -12.52 7.46 -11.26
CA ILE A 195 -12.95 6.13 -11.69
C ILE A 195 -13.46 6.20 -13.12
N ARG A 196 -12.95 5.33 -13.99
CA ARG A 196 -13.41 5.15 -15.38
C ARG A 196 -14.37 3.97 -15.48
N GLU A 197 -13.96 2.85 -14.91
CA GLU A 197 -14.74 1.62 -14.86
C GLU A 197 -14.60 0.96 -13.50
N ALA A 198 -15.69 0.39 -13.03
CA ALA A 198 -15.71 -0.45 -11.83
C ALA A 198 -16.68 -1.61 -12.02
N TRP A 199 -16.21 -2.79 -11.68
CA TRP A 199 -16.95 -4.05 -11.82
C TRP A 199 -16.89 -4.84 -10.53
N GLU A 200 -17.98 -5.48 -10.16
CA GLU A 200 -17.99 -6.52 -9.14
C GLU A 200 -18.26 -7.88 -9.75
N GLY A 201 -17.89 -8.94 -9.05
CA GLY A 201 -18.11 -10.29 -9.48
C GLY A 201 -17.63 -11.29 -8.46
N THR A 202 -17.33 -12.49 -8.94
CA THR A 202 -16.78 -13.57 -8.11
C THR A 202 -15.25 -13.47 -8.03
N GLY A 203 -14.68 -13.99 -6.94
CA GLY A 203 -13.24 -14.02 -6.78
C GLY A 203 -12.80 -14.90 -5.62
N SER A 204 -11.55 -15.28 -5.67
CA SER A 204 -10.88 -16.06 -4.63
C SER A 204 -9.49 -15.52 -4.35
N VAL A 205 -9.04 -15.67 -3.10
CA VAL A 205 -7.68 -15.38 -2.68
C VAL A 205 -7.14 -16.55 -1.88
N SER A 206 -5.91 -16.91 -2.12
CA SER A 206 -5.19 -17.97 -1.40
C SER A 206 -3.78 -17.50 -1.03
N PHE A 207 -3.28 -18.07 0.06
CA PHE A 207 -1.93 -17.86 0.58
C PHE A 207 -1.21 -19.21 0.60
N PRO A 208 -0.60 -19.65 -0.54
CA PRO A 208 -0.04 -20.99 -0.67
C PRO A 208 1.17 -21.24 0.23
N ASP A 209 2.08 -20.26 0.31
CA ASP A 209 3.30 -20.35 1.09
C ASP A 209 3.26 -19.37 2.28
N ARG A 210 4.03 -19.68 3.32
CA ARG A 210 4.16 -18.84 4.51
C ARG A 210 5.55 -18.24 4.61
N SER A 211 5.61 -17.00 5.06
CA SER A 211 6.86 -16.29 5.32
C SER A 211 6.79 -15.56 6.66
N ALA A 212 7.73 -15.84 7.54
CA ALA A 212 7.86 -15.10 8.79
C ALA A 212 8.25 -13.61 8.58
N LEU A 213 8.91 -13.31 7.46
CA LEU A 213 9.33 -11.94 7.11
C LEU A 213 8.24 -11.16 6.36
N ASP A 214 7.30 -11.87 5.74
CA ASP A 214 6.25 -11.31 4.90
C ASP A 214 4.91 -12.03 5.18
N PRO A 215 4.34 -11.88 6.40
CA PRO A 215 3.20 -12.66 6.84
C PRO A 215 1.88 -12.15 6.23
N VAL A 216 1.73 -12.30 4.91
CA VAL A 216 0.49 -11.92 4.20
C VAL A 216 -0.69 -12.81 4.57
N ASP A 217 -0.44 -14.02 5.06
CA ASP A 217 -1.41 -15.00 5.57
C ASP A 217 -1.87 -14.72 7.00
N ARG A 218 -1.37 -13.65 7.66
CA ARG A 218 -1.75 -13.27 9.03
C ARG A 218 -3.24 -13.04 9.18
N PHE A 219 -3.91 -12.60 8.12
CA PHE A 219 -5.35 -12.37 8.10
C PHE A 219 -6.05 -13.50 7.36
N PRO A 220 -6.52 -14.57 8.05
CA PRO A 220 -7.19 -15.69 7.41
C PRO A 220 -8.48 -15.25 6.72
N VAL A 221 -8.71 -15.76 5.52
CA VAL A 221 -9.94 -15.49 4.76
C VAL A 221 -11.07 -16.34 5.33
N ARG A 222 -11.93 -15.73 6.14
CA ARG A 222 -13.09 -16.40 6.69
C ARG A 222 -14.26 -16.41 5.72
N ARG A 223 -14.49 -15.28 5.06
CA ARG A 223 -15.54 -15.13 4.03
C ARG A 223 -15.16 -13.98 3.09
N VAL A 224 -15.23 -14.23 1.80
CA VAL A 224 -15.12 -13.17 0.80
C VAL A 224 -16.39 -12.32 0.83
N ILE A 225 -16.24 -11.01 0.99
CA ILE A 225 -17.34 -10.06 1.03
C ILE A 225 -17.59 -9.48 -0.36
N LYS A 226 -16.50 -9.11 -1.06
CA LYS A 226 -16.58 -8.44 -2.35
C LYS A 226 -15.31 -8.67 -3.16
N ALA A 227 -15.47 -8.99 -4.43
CA ALA A 227 -14.40 -9.01 -5.42
C ALA A 227 -14.68 -7.93 -6.46
N THR A 228 -13.68 -7.12 -6.82
CA THR A 228 -13.84 -5.99 -7.74
C THR A 228 -12.68 -5.91 -8.73
N TYR A 229 -12.98 -5.40 -9.91
CA TYR A 229 -12.02 -4.88 -10.87
C TYR A 229 -12.30 -3.40 -11.09
N MET A 230 -11.25 -2.59 -11.26
CA MET A 230 -11.38 -1.14 -11.48
C MET A 230 -10.32 -0.63 -12.45
N GLU A 231 -10.72 0.36 -13.25
CA GLU A 231 -9.82 1.22 -14.02
C GLU A 231 -10.03 2.68 -13.61
N TYR A 232 -8.94 3.40 -13.34
CA TYR A 232 -9.02 4.75 -12.82
C TYR A 232 -7.70 5.52 -12.93
N ASP A 233 -7.80 6.83 -12.81
CA ASP A 233 -6.65 7.71 -12.63
C ASP A 233 -6.51 8.07 -11.16
N ILE A 234 -5.27 8.33 -10.73
CA ILE A 234 -4.96 8.69 -9.34
C ILE A 234 -4.12 9.96 -9.32
N LYS A 235 -4.40 10.80 -8.31
CA LYS A 235 -3.47 11.82 -7.84
C LYS A 235 -3.17 11.52 -6.38
N LEU A 236 -1.92 11.19 -6.08
CA LEU A 236 -1.44 10.89 -4.73
C LEU A 236 -0.73 12.13 -4.18
N PRO A 237 -1.35 12.86 -3.24
CA PRO A 237 -0.77 14.08 -2.65
C PRO A 237 0.27 13.74 -1.58
N ALA A 238 0.86 14.77 -0.98
CA ALA A 238 1.58 14.63 0.28
C ALA A 238 0.67 14.06 1.38
N GLY A 239 1.27 13.47 2.40
CA GLY A 239 0.52 12.96 3.55
C GLY A 239 0.25 14.03 4.60
N ARG A 240 -0.71 13.77 5.49
CA ARG A 240 -0.91 14.52 6.75
C ARG A 240 -0.60 13.63 7.95
N VAL A 241 0.17 14.12 8.88
CA VAL A 241 0.43 13.44 10.15
C VAL A 241 -0.84 13.48 11.00
N ILE A 242 -1.36 12.30 11.39
CA ILE A 242 -2.58 12.19 12.19
C ILE A 242 -2.30 11.82 13.64
N ALA A 243 -1.15 11.20 13.94
CA ALA A 243 -0.68 10.91 15.29
C ALA A 243 0.83 10.79 15.34
N ARG A 244 1.44 11.12 16.48
CA ARG A 244 2.85 10.84 16.82
C ARG A 244 2.90 9.86 17.98
N LEU A 245 3.84 8.88 17.92
CA LEU A 245 3.95 7.76 18.87
C LEU A 245 5.18 7.89 19.75
#